data_f1c6851281e7d860ef1c8eb275e07e12
#
_entry.id   f1c6851281e7d860ef1c8eb275e07e12
#
_cell.length_a   1.000
_cell.length_b   1.000
_cell.length_c   1.000
_cell.angle_alpha   90.00
_cell.angle_beta   90.00
_cell.angle_gamma   90.00
#
_symmetry.space_group_name_H-M   'P 1'
#
loop_
_entity.id
_entity.type
_entity.pdbx_description
1 polymer ?
#
loop_
_entity_poly.entity_id
_entity_poly.type
_entity_poly.pdbx_seq_one_letter_code
_entity_poly.pdbx_strand_id
1 'polypeptide(L)'
;MPRVVLDDSVAPDFRTLIQATWVQFLNVFDARASCFGDIRIVAVKELADRAQYDPTTVTMLVRVPERGSLLRAALVHEWAHHVEFQCAAHSEMRLAFLDAQGMPRNTPWQSMQGSTHLPFYEWGKIPSEQYAETVVAVVLGDRSFWTPVRITDEGLRVVTAWAKKEPLP
;
A
#
# COMPACT_ATOMS: atom_id res chain seq x y z
N MET A 1 -4.81 -17.62 6.63
CA MET A 1 -4.30 -16.76 5.53
C MET A 1 -5.31 -15.65 5.31
N PRO A 2 -4.91 -14.37 5.23
CA PRO A 2 -5.81 -13.24 5.04
C PRO A 2 -6.51 -13.32 3.68
N ARG A 3 -7.74 -12.84 3.62
CA ARG A 3 -8.59 -12.88 2.44
C ARG A 3 -9.05 -11.49 2.03
N VAL A 4 -9.31 -11.34 0.75
CA VAL A 4 -10.03 -10.19 0.23
C VAL A 4 -11.53 -10.54 0.22
N VAL A 5 -12.33 -9.80 0.96
CA VAL A 5 -13.79 -9.90 1.01
C VAL A 5 -14.35 -8.89 0.00
N LEU A 6 -15.02 -9.36 -1.03
CA LEU A 6 -15.52 -8.53 -2.11
C LEU A 6 -16.99 -8.20 -1.89
N ASP A 7 -17.31 -6.90 -1.97
CA ASP A 7 -18.70 -6.41 -1.96
C ASP A 7 -19.42 -6.75 -3.29
N ASP A 8 -20.74 -6.77 -3.28
CA ASP A 8 -21.56 -7.04 -4.46
C ASP A 8 -21.40 -5.97 -5.56
N SER A 9 -20.90 -4.78 -5.22
CA SER A 9 -20.53 -3.72 -6.17
C SER A 9 -19.36 -4.07 -7.09
N VAL A 10 -18.57 -5.10 -6.73
CA VAL A 10 -17.37 -5.49 -7.49
C VAL A 10 -17.74 -6.36 -8.68
N ALA A 11 -17.63 -5.81 -9.90
CA ALA A 11 -17.92 -6.50 -11.15
C ALA A 11 -16.97 -7.71 -11.38
N PRO A 12 -17.38 -8.73 -12.17
CA PRO A 12 -16.62 -9.97 -12.35
C PRO A 12 -15.20 -9.79 -12.89
N ASP A 13 -15.00 -8.87 -13.85
CA ASP A 13 -13.68 -8.55 -14.41
C ASP A 13 -12.76 -7.90 -13.38
N PHE A 14 -13.31 -6.96 -12.60
CA PHE A 14 -12.56 -6.34 -11.51
C PHE A 14 -12.26 -7.33 -10.38
N ARG A 15 -13.17 -8.24 -10.06
CA ARG A 15 -12.95 -9.37 -9.15
C ARG A 15 -11.73 -10.20 -9.56
N THR A 16 -11.65 -10.57 -10.83
CA THR A 16 -10.51 -11.33 -11.37
C THR A 16 -9.20 -10.57 -11.22
N LEU A 17 -9.20 -9.26 -11.51
CA LEU A 17 -8.03 -8.41 -11.35
C LEU A 17 -7.58 -8.35 -9.87
N ILE A 18 -8.53 -8.13 -8.95
CA ILE A 18 -8.26 -8.08 -7.51
C ILE A 18 -7.61 -9.38 -7.04
N GLN A 19 -8.21 -10.52 -7.38
CA GLN A 19 -7.71 -11.84 -6.95
C GLN A 19 -6.30 -12.12 -7.46
N ALA A 20 -6.04 -11.85 -8.75
CA ALA A 20 -4.72 -12.03 -9.33
C ALA A 20 -3.67 -11.10 -8.68
N THR A 21 -4.04 -9.86 -8.40
CA THR A 21 -3.14 -8.89 -7.75
C THR A 21 -2.90 -9.24 -6.28
N TRP A 22 -3.91 -9.75 -5.57
CA TRP A 22 -3.79 -10.22 -4.19
C TRP A 22 -2.81 -11.39 -4.06
N VAL A 23 -2.83 -12.33 -4.99
CA VAL A 23 -1.84 -13.41 -5.02
C VAL A 23 -0.42 -12.87 -5.16
N GLN A 24 -0.19 -11.88 -6.03
CA GLN A 24 1.11 -11.24 -6.17
C GLN A 24 1.55 -10.52 -4.88
N PHE A 25 0.62 -9.81 -4.23
CA PHE A 25 0.87 -9.17 -2.96
C PHE A 25 1.27 -10.18 -1.87
N LEU A 26 0.51 -11.28 -1.75
CA LEU A 26 0.80 -12.32 -0.77
C LEU A 26 2.13 -13.06 -1.05
N ASN A 27 2.57 -13.18 -2.32
CA ASN A 27 3.88 -13.75 -2.63
C ASN A 27 5.03 -12.94 -1.99
N VAL A 28 4.83 -11.65 -1.77
CA VAL A 28 5.80 -10.77 -1.08
C VAL A 28 5.62 -10.83 0.43
N PHE A 29 4.36 -10.78 0.91
CA PHE A 29 4.02 -10.60 2.32
C PHE A 29 3.60 -11.88 3.04
N ASP A 30 3.81 -13.07 2.44
CA ASP A 30 3.37 -14.36 3.01
C ASP A 30 3.87 -14.57 4.44
N ALA A 31 5.14 -14.27 4.72
CA ALA A 31 5.71 -14.39 6.05
C ALA A 31 5.03 -13.46 7.09
N ARG A 32 4.39 -12.36 6.66
CA ARG A 32 3.66 -11.42 7.51
C ARG A 32 2.14 -11.62 7.44
N ALA A 33 1.63 -12.55 6.66
CA ALA A 33 0.21 -12.74 6.39
C ALA A 33 -0.65 -12.90 7.66
N SER A 34 -0.09 -13.44 8.73
CA SER A 34 -0.80 -13.62 10.00
C SER A 34 -1.02 -12.34 10.81
N CYS A 35 -0.36 -11.20 10.45
CA CYS A 35 -0.43 -10.00 11.27
C CYS A 35 -1.41 -8.93 10.78
N PHE A 36 -1.94 -8.99 9.55
CA PHE A 36 -2.82 -7.94 9.03
C PHE A 36 -4.27 -8.36 8.74
N GLY A 37 -4.60 -9.65 8.62
CA GLY A 37 -5.98 -10.12 8.53
C GLY A 37 -6.70 -9.84 7.19
N ASP A 38 -8.02 -10.04 7.19
CA ASP A 38 -8.89 -9.87 6.01
C ASP A 38 -9.13 -8.37 5.72
N ILE A 39 -9.38 -8.04 4.45
CA ILE A 39 -9.75 -6.68 4.01
C ILE A 39 -11.00 -6.75 3.12
N ARG A 40 -11.94 -5.79 3.31
CA ARG A 40 -13.11 -5.63 2.44
C ARG A 40 -12.82 -4.64 1.33
N ILE A 41 -13.28 -4.95 0.10
CA ILE A 41 -13.20 -4.05 -1.06
C ILE A 41 -14.60 -3.73 -1.57
N VAL A 42 -14.87 -2.44 -1.76
CA VAL A 42 -16.11 -1.89 -2.31
C VAL A 42 -15.77 -1.06 -3.55
N ALA A 43 -16.44 -1.34 -4.66
CA ALA A 43 -16.30 -0.55 -5.89
C ALA A 43 -17.26 0.64 -5.85
N VAL A 44 -16.77 1.84 -6.14
CA VAL A 44 -17.56 3.07 -6.15
C VAL A 44 -17.34 3.83 -7.46
N LYS A 45 -18.31 4.65 -7.85
CA LYS A 45 -18.20 5.49 -9.07
C LYS A 45 -17.59 6.85 -8.78
N GLU A 46 -17.82 7.37 -7.59
CA GLU A 46 -17.38 8.70 -7.16
C GLU A 46 -16.46 8.58 -5.96
N LEU A 47 -15.22 9.03 -6.13
CA LEU A 47 -14.20 9.13 -5.10
C LEU A 47 -13.18 10.17 -5.57
N ALA A 48 -12.69 11.02 -4.70
CA ALA A 48 -11.68 12.04 -5.05
C ALA A 48 -10.39 11.37 -5.55
N ASP A 49 -9.93 10.35 -4.82
CA ASP A 49 -8.76 9.55 -5.17
C ASP A 49 -9.14 8.31 -6.00
N ARG A 50 -8.15 7.54 -6.46
CA ARG A 50 -8.40 6.26 -7.12
C ARG A 50 -8.89 5.19 -6.17
N ALA A 51 -8.35 5.20 -4.98
CA ALA A 51 -8.75 4.33 -3.88
C ALA A 51 -8.53 5.03 -2.55
N GLN A 52 -9.14 4.51 -1.51
CA GLN A 52 -8.99 4.99 -0.15
C GLN A 52 -9.18 3.83 0.83
N TYR A 53 -8.26 3.69 1.77
CA TYR A 53 -8.36 2.71 2.85
C TYR A 53 -8.84 3.37 4.14
N ASP A 54 -9.84 2.76 4.77
CA ASP A 54 -10.31 3.11 6.11
C ASP A 54 -9.84 2.05 7.13
N PRO A 55 -8.86 2.38 7.98
CA PRO A 55 -8.33 1.43 8.96
C PRO A 55 -9.34 1.07 10.08
N THR A 56 -10.35 1.91 10.31
CA THR A 56 -11.36 1.70 11.36
C THR A 56 -12.33 0.60 10.97
N THR A 57 -12.76 0.58 9.71
CA THR A 57 -13.70 -0.42 9.18
C THR A 57 -12.98 -1.54 8.42
N VAL A 58 -11.67 -1.43 8.25
CA VAL A 58 -10.84 -2.34 7.45
C VAL A 58 -11.41 -2.49 6.03
N THR A 59 -11.84 -1.36 5.46
CA THR A 59 -12.51 -1.31 4.17
C THR A 59 -11.74 -0.42 3.21
N MET A 60 -11.62 -0.88 1.99
CA MET A 60 -11.04 -0.16 0.87
C MET A 60 -12.13 0.22 -0.13
N LEU A 61 -12.26 1.50 -0.44
CA LEU A 61 -13.07 2.00 -1.55
C LEU A 61 -12.18 2.11 -2.79
N VAL A 62 -12.66 1.65 -3.93
CA VAL A 62 -11.95 1.74 -5.21
C VAL A 62 -12.85 2.37 -6.25
N ARG A 63 -12.37 3.46 -6.87
CA ARG A 63 -13.10 4.14 -7.94
C ARG A 63 -13.00 3.35 -9.24
N VAL A 64 -14.16 3.04 -9.82
CA VAL A 64 -14.29 2.37 -11.11
C VAL A 64 -15.28 3.14 -12.02
N PRO A 65 -15.10 3.10 -13.37
CA PRO A 65 -14.06 2.36 -14.09
C PRO A 65 -12.72 3.09 -14.10
N GLU A 66 -11.63 2.32 -14.23
CA GLU A 66 -10.28 2.82 -14.42
C GLU A 66 -9.44 1.78 -15.20
N ARG A 67 -8.27 2.17 -15.71
CA ARG A 67 -7.34 1.27 -16.39
C ARG A 67 -6.81 0.20 -15.44
N GLY A 68 -6.71 -1.05 -15.90
CA GLY A 68 -6.29 -2.17 -15.08
C GLY A 68 -4.92 -1.99 -14.40
N SER A 69 -3.94 -1.37 -15.08
CA SER A 69 -2.63 -1.07 -14.48
C SER A 69 -2.72 -0.08 -13.32
N LEU A 70 -3.58 0.95 -13.44
CA LEU A 70 -3.82 1.93 -12.39
C LEU A 70 -4.60 1.32 -11.22
N LEU A 71 -5.58 0.44 -11.49
CA LEU A 71 -6.30 -0.31 -10.46
C LEU A 71 -5.35 -1.22 -9.67
N ARG A 72 -4.46 -1.95 -10.34
CA ARG A 72 -3.49 -2.80 -9.66
C ARG A 72 -2.58 -2.02 -8.73
N ALA A 73 -2.06 -0.88 -9.20
CA ALA A 73 -1.22 -0.04 -8.37
C ALA A 73 -1.98 0.55 -7.18
N ALA A 74 -3.21 1.03 -7.37
CA ALA A 74 -4.06 1.52 -6.29
C ALA A 74 -4.39 0.42 -5.27
N LEU A 75 -4.72 -0.79 -5.73
CA LEU A 75 -4.95 -1.94 -4.85
C LEU A 75 -3.74 -2.22 -3.95
N VAL A 76 -2.55 -2.32 -4.54
CA VAL A 76 -1.32 -2.62 -3.79
C VAL A 76 -0.96 -1.49 -2.83
N HIS A 77 -1.14 -0.24 -3.24
CA HIS A 77 -0.92 0.94 -2.40
C HIS A 77 -1.79 0.90 -1.13
N GLU A 78 -3.09 0.69 -1.28
CA GLU A 78 -4.00 0.64 -0.14
C GLU A 78 -3.81 -0.63 0.72
N TRP A 79 -3.39 -1.75 0.13
CA TRP A 79 -3.00 -2.93 0.91
C TRP A 79 -1.72 -2.72 1.71
N ALA A 80 -0.82 -1.87 1.24
CA ALA A 80 0.33 -1.45 2.04
C ALA A 80 -0.12 -0.69 3.29
N HIS A 81 -1.07 0.24 3.16
CA HIS A 81 -1.69 0.90 4.31
C HIS A 81 -2.44 -0.09 5.21
N HIS A 82 -3.13 -1.07 4.64
CA HIS A 82 -3.75 -2.12 5.44
C HIS A 82 -2.72 -2.86 6.30
N VAL A 83 -1.58 -3.27 5.74
CA VAL A 83 -0.49 -3.87 6.51
C VAL A 83 0.08 -2.89 7.55
N GLU A 84 0.30 -1.63 7.17
CA GLU A 84 0.80 -0.59 8.07
C GLU A 84 -0.06 -0.41 9.32
N PHE A 85 -1.38 -0.40 9.15
CA PHE A 85 -2.32 -0.14 10.24
C PHE A 85 -2.67 -1.39 11.06
N GLN A 86 -2.76 -2.55 10.41
CA GLN A 86 -3.23 -3.77 11.07
C GLN A 86 -2.09 -4.61 11.64
N CYS A 87 -0.85 -4.47 11.14
CA CYS A 87 0.29 -5.24 11.59
C CYS A 87 1.15 -4.45 12.58
N ALA A 88 1.04 -4.71 13.87
CA ALA A 88 1.82 -4.00 14.91
C ALA A 88 3.34 -4.07 14.65
N ALA A 89 3.83 -5.19 14.10
CA ALA A 89 5.24 -5.37 13.74
C ALA A 89 5.72 -4.42 12.63
N HIS A 90 4.82 -3.71 11.93
CA HIS A 90 5.20 -2.72 10.92
C HIS A 90 6.08 -1.60 11.51
N SER A 91 5.91 -1.27 12.78
CA SER A 91 6.73 -0.28 13.48
C SER A 91 8.21 -0.63 13.53
N GLU A 92 8.56 -1.92 13.45
CA GLU A 92 9.94 -2.41 13.54
C GLU A 92 10.83 -1.92 12.38
N MET A 93 10.25 -1.70 11.20
CA MET A 93 11.03 -1.30 10.03
C MET A 93 11.06 0.22 9.77
N ARG A 94 10.22 1.01 10.46
CA ARG A 94 10.01 2.43 10.13
C ARG A 94 11.30 3.25 10.19
N LEU A 95 12.14 3.06 11.22
CA LEU A 95 13.39 3.80 11.33
C LEU A 95 14.38 3.43 10.21
N ALA A 96 14.51 2.14 9.90
CA ALA A 96 15.36 1.70 8.80
C ALA A 96 14.85 2.24 7.45
N PHE A 97 13.53 2.32 7.27
CA PHE A 97 12.94 2.88 6.06
C PHE A 97 13.18 4.39 5.95
N LEU A 98 13.04 5.16 7.05
CA LEU A 98 13.37 6.59 7.06
C LEU A 98 14.84 6.83 6.69
N ASP A 99 15.76 6.07 7.29
CA ASP A 99 17.18 6.14 6.95
C ASP A 99 17.42 5.82 5.46
N ALA A 100 16.80 4.75 4.95
CA ALA A 100 16.90 4.33 3.55
C ALA A 100 16.35 5.38 2.56
N GLN A 101 15.36 6.15 2.96
CA GLN A 101 14.80 7.25 2.17
C GLN A 101 15.55 8.57 2.36
N GLY A 102 16.55 8.62 3.25
CA GLY A 102 17.30 9.84 3.57
C GLY A 102 16.47 10.87 4.33
N MET A 103 15.52 10.40 5.14
CA MET A 103 14.65 11.25 5.96
C MET A 103 15.18 11.34 7.40
N PRO A 104 14.97 12.48 8.09
CA PRO A 104 15.25 12.56 9.51
C PRO A 104 14.47 11.50 10.31
N ARG A 105 15.12 10.87 11.29
CA ARG A 105 14.50 9.79 12.10
C ARG A 105 13.30 10.24 12.93
N ASN A 106 13.17 11.55 13.18
CA ASN A 106 12.02 12.14 13.86
C ASN A 106 10.92 12.60 12.91
N THR A 107 10.99 12.30 11.62
CA THR A 107 9.92 12.59 10.66
C THR A 107 8.66 11.84 11.06
N PRO A 108 7.51 12.53 11.24
CA PRO A 108 6.24 11.87 11.51
C PRO A 108 5.91 10.87 10.40
N TRP A 109 5.55 9.64 10.77
CA TRP A 109 5.25 8.58 9.80
C TRP A 109 4.04 8.90 8.93
N GLN A 110 3.03 9.52 9.54
CA GLN A 110 1.80 9.96 8.85
C GLN A 110 1.67 11.47 8.95
N SER A 111 0.93 12.06 8.00
CA SER A 111 0.58 13.48 8.09
C SER A 111 -0.40 13.74 9.23
N MET A 112 -0.12 14.75 10.04
CA MET A 112 -1.05 15.23 11.08
C MET A 112 -2.35 15.82 10.52
N GLN A 113 -2.37 16.17 9.23
CA GLN A 113 -3.52 16.82 8.56
C GLN A 113 -4.31 15.84 7.66
N GLY A 114 -3.91 14.55 7.62
CA GLY A 114 -4.41 13.61 6.64
C GLY A 114 -3.77 13.81 5.26
N SER A 115 -3.73 12.76 4.44
CA SER A 115 -3.08 12.80 3.12
C SER A 115 -3.99 13.35 2.01
N THR A 116 -5.30 13.30 2.18
CA THR A 116 -6.31 13.55 1.14
C THR A 116 -6.46 15.01 0.72
N HIS A 117 -5.89 15.98 1.45
CA HIS A 117 -6.02 17.41 1.16
C HIS A 117 -4.70 18.10 0.88
N LEU A 118 -3.60 17.33 0.77
CA LEU A 118 -2.28 17.90 0.53
C LEU A 118 -2.02 18.06 -0.97
N PRO A 119 -1.28 19.11 -1.38
CA PRO A 119 -0.76 19.19 -2.73
C PRO A 119 0.06 17.94 -3.06
N PHE A 120 0.00 17.49 -4.31
CA PHE A 120 0.62 16.24 -4.76
C PHE A 120 2.11 16.09 -4.40
N TYR A 121 2.87 17.19 -4.45
CA TYR A 121 4.30 17.19 -4.09
C TYR A 121 4.54 17.11 -2.57
N GLU A 122 3.61 17.58 -1.73
CA GLU A 122 3.68 17.42 -0.28
C GLU A 122 3.27 16.01 0.15
N TRP A 123 2.24 15.46 -0.50
CA TRP A 123 1.83 14.07 -0.33
C TRP A 123 2.99 13.10 -0.53
N GLY A 124 3.77 13.29 -1.59
CA GLY A 124 4.92 12.44 -1.90
C GLY A 124 6.06 12.49 -0.89
N LYS A 125 6.04 13.41 0.09
CA LYS A 125 7.04 13.51 1.16
C LYS A 125 6.65 12.78 2.45
N ILE A 126 5.43 12.27 2.54
CA ILE A 126 4.93 11.56 3.72
C ILE A 126 5.56 10.15 3.75
N PRO A 127 6.22 9.73 4.85
CA PRO A 127 6.85 8.41 4.93
C PRO A 127 5.89 7.25 4.67
N SER A 128 4.67 7.31 5.19
CA SER A 128 3.61 6.31 4.96
C SER A 128 3.28 6.17 3.48
N GLU A 129 3.16 7.28 2.74
CA GLU A 129 2.90 7.27 1.30
C GLU A 129 4.11 6.77 0.50
N GLN A 130 5.33 7.15 0.91
CA GLN A 130 6.55 6.61 0.31
C GLN A 130 6.69 5.10 0.53
N TYR A 131 6.30 4.62 1.71
CA TYR A 131 6.24 3.19 2.00
C TYR A 131 5.23 2.50 1.07
N ALA A 132 4.00 2.98 0.99
CA ALA A 132 2.96 2.40 0.15
C ALA A 132 3.40 2.32 -1.32
N GLU A 133 3.99 3.40 -1.84
CA GLU A 133 4.53 3.44 -3.19
C GLU A 133 5.76 2.53 -3.40
N THR A 134 6.59 2.36 -2.36
CA THR A 134 7.69 1.39 -2.38
C THR A 134 7.15 -0.04 -2.43
N VAL A 135 6.08 -0.35 -1.70
CA VAL A 135 5.39 -1.65 -1.77
C VAL A 135 4.84 -1.90 -3.18
N VAL A 136 4.25 -0.89 -3.84
CA VAL A 136 3.82 -1.02 -5.24
C VAL A 136 4.98 -1.45 -6.14
N ALA A 137 6.16 -0.83 -5.98
CA ALA A 137 7.34 -1.20 -6.76
C ALA A 137 7.85 -2.61 -6.43
N VAL A 138 7.84 -3.02 -5.17
CA VAL A 138 8.25 -4.37 -4.74
C VAL A 138 7.32 -5.45 -5.29
N VAL A 139 5.99 -5.22 -5.28
CA VAL A 139 4.99 -6.22 -5.67
C VAL A 139 4.80 -6.29 -7.18
N LEU A 140 4.74 -5.15 -7.85
CA LEU A 140 4.41 -5.08 -9.28
C LEU A 140 5.63 -4.92 -10.19
N GLY A 141 6.80 -4.64 -9.64
CA GLY A 141 7.99 -4.30 -10.43
C GLY A 141 7.89 -2.89 -11.02
N ASP A 142 8.19 -2.77 -12.32
CA ASP A 142 8.18 -1.49 -13.01
C ASP A 142 6.82 -0.80 -12.92
N ARG A 143 6.86 0.52 -12.70
CA ARG A 143 5.68 1.37 -12.68
C ARG A 143 5.31 1.77 -14.10
N SER A 144 4.03 1.60 -14.41
CA SER A 144 3.46 2.05 -15.68
C SER A 144 3.08 3.54 -15.70
N PHE A 145 3.33 4.28 -14.61
CA PHE A 145 2.98 5.71 -14.50
C PHE A 145 3.93 6.44 -13.55
N TRP A 146 4.05 7.76 -13.79
CA TRP A 146 4.87 8.62 -12.96
C TRP A 146 4.27 8.85 -11.56
N THR A 147 5.14 8.94 -10.56
CA THR A 147 4.81 9.31 -9.19
C THR A 147 5.80 10.36 -8.68
N PRO A 148 5.38 11.34 -7.86
CA PRO A 148 6.30 12.29 -7.23
C PRO A 148 7.07 11.66 -6.08
N VAL A 149 6.72 10.44 -5.70
CA VAL A 149 7.31 9.75 -4.56
C VAL A 149 8.72 9.28 -4.91
N ARG A 150 9.66 9.60 -4.03
CA ARG A 150 11.01 9.05 -4.09
C ARG A 150 10.99 7.59 -3.67
N ILE A 151 11.53 6.73 -4.51
CA ILE A 151 11.77 5.31 -4.22
C ILE A 151 13.27 5.07 -4.35
N THR A 152 13.89 4.57 -3.28
CA THR A 152 15.30 4.24 -3.25
C THR A 152 15.52 2.73 -3.28
N ASP A 153 16.67 2.29 -3.80
CA ASP A 153 17.02 0.87 -3.79
C ASP A 153 17.13 0.33 -2.35
N GLU A 154 17.62 1.19 -1.42
CA GLU A 154 17.65 0.88 0.00
C GLU A 154 16.26 0.68 0.57
N GLY A 155 15.31 1.56 0.24
CA GLY A 155 13.90 1.45 0.64
C GLY A 155 13.26 0.15 0.14
N LEU A 156 13.53 -0.23 -1.11
CA LEU A 156 13.08 -1.51 -1.68
C LEU A 156 13.65 -2.69 -0.87
N ARG A 157 14.94 -2.65 -0.51
CA ARG A 157 15.57 -3.71 0.30
C ARG A 157 14.98 -3.80 1.69
N VAL A 158 14.77 -2.68 2.37
CA VAL A 158 14.16 -2.63 3.71
C VAL A 158 12.76 -3.24 3.69
N VAL A 159 11.90 -2.81 2.78
CA VAL A 159 10.53 -3.34 2.67
C VAL A 159 10.54 -4.84 2.34
N THR A 160 11.38 -5.26 1.41
CA THR A 160 11.48 -6.68 1.02
C THR A 160 11.96 -7.55 2.18
N ALA A 161 13.03 -7.15 2.87
CA ALA A 161 13.57 -7.89 4.02
C ALA A 161 12.54 -7.99 5.15
N TRP A 162 11.90 -6.86 5.48
CA TRP A 162 10.86 -6.85 6.50
C TRP A 162 9.68 -7.77 6.13
N ALA A 163 9.17 -7.69 4.90
CA ALA A 163 8.06 -8.51 4.43
C ALA A 163 8.34 -10.01 4.56
N LYS A 164 9.60 -10.41 4.33
CA LYS A 164 10.06 -11.81 4.42
C LYS A 164 10.54 -12.24 5.81
N LYS A 165 10.48 -11.36 6.82
CA LYS A 165 11.08 -11.56 8.16
C LYS A 165 12.59 -11.84 8.12
N GLU A 166 13.27 -11.29 7.14
CA GLU A 166 14.73 -11.30 7.04
C GLU A 166 15.34 -10.14 7.86
N PRO A 167 16.62 -10.21 8.25
CA PRO A 167 17.31 -9.09 8.89
C PRO A 167 17.24 -7.83 8.04
N LEU A 168 16.95 -6.69 8.66
CA LEU A 168 16.95 -5.40 7.97
C LEU A 168 18.37 -5.00 7.59
N PRO A 169 18.57 -4.42 6.40
CA PRO A 169 19.86 -3.97 5.92
C PRO A 169 20.42 -2.78 6.70
#